data_702dcc7efadee9f1b996fed616feb456
#
_entry.id   702dcc7efadee9f1b996fed616feb456
#
_cell.length_a   1.000
_cell.length_b   1.000
_cell.length_c   1.000
_cell.angle_alpha   90.00
_cell.angle_beta   90.00
_cell.angle_gamma   90.00
#
_symmetry.space_group_name_H-M   'P 1'
#
loop_
_entity.id
_entity.type
_entity.pdbx_description
1 polymer ?
#
loop_
_entity_poly.entity_id
_entity_poly.type
_entity_poly.pdbx_seq_one_letter_code
_entity_poly.pdbx_strand_id
1 'polypeptide(L)'
;MIPLADLRQSGEHDCGLVAVKVVLRHLRRRPKPHQFGILNCNSIDGTDPRAIEAFFRSVGCHVLAGSMAWSDLEQFTAIGRPIICLTTPAHGIGHYVVVAGINGSTIHYQCSTEGPCRSGKRTWMRAWHEVDRLGAIYHQWGICVWR
;
A
#
# COMPACT_ATOMS: atom_id res chain seq x y z
N MET A 1 15.36 -6.23 4.82
CA MET A 1 14.40 -5.50 3.98
C MET A 1 13.62 -6.46 3.11
N ILE A 2 12.30 -6.27 2.99
CA ILE A 2 11.45 -7.17 2.22
C ILE A 2 11.73 -6.99 0.72
N PRO A 3 12.09 -8.07 -0.02
CA PRO A 3 12.24 -7.96 -1.46
C PRO A 3 10.87 -7.88 -2.13
N LEU A 4 10.55 -6.75 -2.73
CA LEU A 4 9.28 -6.53 -3.42
C LEU A 4 9.49 -6.47 -4.93
N ALA A 5 8.52 -7.00 -5.68
CA ALA A 5 8.56 -6.98 -7.13
C ALA A 5 8.35 -5.55 -7.67
N ASP A 6 9.07 -5.20 -8.73
CA ASP A 6 8.91 -3.91 -9.40
C ASP A 6 7.80 -4.03 -10.45
N LEU A 7 6.56 -3.86 -9.99
CA LEU A 7 5.38 -3.85 -10.85
C LEU A 7 4.93 -2.42 -11.10
N ARG A 8 4.62 -2.11 -12.35
CA ARG A 8 4.24 -0.76 -12.78
C ARG A 8 2.77 -0.71 -13.18
N GLN A 9 2.12 0.42 -12.90
CA GLN A 9 0.74 0.62 -13.33
C GLN A 9 0.66 0.97 -14.82
N SER A 10 -0.43 0.55 -15.47
CA SER A 10 -0.70 0.85 -16.87
C SER A 10 -1.66 2.02 -17.05
N GLY A 11 -2.42 2.39 -16.02
CA GLY A 11 -3.38 3.48 -16.03
C GLY A 11 -3.24 4.38 -14.81
N GLU A 12 -3.86 5.53 -14.84
CA GLU A 12 -3.74 6.56 -13.78
C GLU A 12 -4.34 6.13 -12.43
N HIS A 13 -5.28 5.18 -12.45
CA HIS A 13 -6.03 4.77 -11.26
C HIS A 13 -5.69 3.35 -10.79
N ASP A 14 -4.61 2.77 -11.29
CA ASP A 14 -4.25 1.37 -11.03
C ASP A 14 -3.30 1.18 -9.84
N CYS A 15 -2.92 2.24 -9.14
CA CYS A 15 -1.92 2.14 -8.08
C CYS A 15 -2.33 1.18 -6.96
N GLY A 16 -3.62 1.16 -6.59
CA GLY A 16 -4.12 0.24 -5.58
C GLY A 16 -4.06 -1.22 -6.05
N LEU A 17 -4.44 -1.48 -7.29
CA LEU A 17 -4.37 -2.81 -7.88
C LEU A 17 -2.92 -3.30 -7.95
N VAL A 18 -2.00 -2.44 -8.37
CA VAL A 18 -0.58 -2.80 -8.46
C VAL A 18 0.00 -3.06 -7.08
N ALA A 19 -0.33 -2.24 -6.07
CA ALA A 19 0.11 -2.46 -4.69
C ALA A 19 -0.37 -3.84 -4.18
N VAL A 20 -1.63 -4.20 -4.44
CA VAL A 20 -2.17 -5.51 -4.10
C VAL A 20 -1.37 -6.63 -4.77
N LYS A 21 -1.07 -6.49 -6.06
CA LYS A 21 -0.30 -7.50 -6.81
C LYS A 21 1.13 -7.65 -6.29
N VAL A 22 1.77 -6.57 -5.89
CA VAL A 22 3.11 -6.60 -5.28
C VAL A 22 3.08 -7.43 -4.00
N VAL A 23 2.10 -7.19 -3.12
CA VAL A 23 1.94 -7.94 -1.87
C VAL A 23 1.63 -9.41 -2.15
N LEU A 24 0.70 -9.69 -3.06
CA LEU A 24 0.37 -11.08 -3.44
C LEU A 24 1.59 -11.86 -3.91
N ARG A 25 2.43 -11.22 -4.73
CA ARG A 25 3.66 -11.86 -5.21
C ARG A 25 4.61 -12.18 -4.07
N HIS A 26 4.78 -11.28 -3.13
CA HIS A 26 5.59 -11.53 -1.94
C HIS A 26 5.03 -12.69 -1.10
N LEU A 27 3.71 -12.74 -0.95
CA LEU A 27 3.02 -13.79 -0.18
C LEU A 27 2.89 -15.11 -0.96
N ARG A 28 3.27 -15.13 -2.25
CA ARG A 28 3.12 -16.29 -3.14
C ARG A 28 1.66 -16.76 -3.22
N ARG A 29 0.74 -15.80 -3.30
CA ARG A 29 -0.69 -16.03 -3.48
C ARG A 29 -1.08 -15.70 -4.91
N ARG A 30 -1.88 -16.57 -5.54
CA ARG A 30 -2.37 -16.40 -6.91
C ARG A 30 -3.88 -16.52 -6.92
N PRO A 31 -4.62 -15.45 -6.59
CA PRO A 31 -6.07 -15.50 -6.65
C PRO A 31 -6.55 -15.64 -8.09
N LYS A 32 -7.77 -16.16 -8.26
CA LYS A 32 -8.39 -16.24 -9.58
C LYS A 32 -8.75 -14.84 -10.08
N PRO A 33 -8.74 -14.61 -11.42
CA PRO A 33 -9.01 -13.27 -11.98
C PRO A 33 -10.29 -12.62 -11.48
N HIS A 34 -11.38 -13.38 -11.31
CA HIS A 34 -12.65 -12.82 -10.86
C HIS A 34 -12.61 -12.29 -9.41
N GLN A 35 -11.69 -12.78 -8.58
CA GLN A 35 -11.56 -12.33 -7.19
C GLN A 35 -11.11 -10.88 -7.09
N PHE A 36 -10.42 -10.35 -8.10
CA PHE A 36 -10.01 -8.96 -8.14
C PHE A 36 -11.18 -7.98 -8.28
N GLY A 37 -12.39 -8.46 -8.62
CA GLY A 37 -13.59 -7.64 -8.69
C GLY A 37 -13.95 -6.95 -7.37
N ILE A 38 -13.55 -7.53 -6.23
CA ILE A 38 -13.77 -6.93 -4.90
C ILE A 38 -13.11 -5.56 -4.78
N LEU A 39 -11.98 -5.34 -5.46
CA LEU A 39 -11.25 -4.08 -5.41
C LEU A 39 -12.03 -2.92 -6.02
N ASN A 40 -12.94 -3.21 -6.94
CA ASN A 40 -13.81 -2.23 -7.58
C ASN A 40 -13.05 -0.96 -8.02
N CYS A 41 -11.88 -1.16 -8.63
CA CYS A 41 -11.05 -0.06 -9.12
C CYS A 41 -11.78 0.67 -10.25
N ASN A 42 -11.93 1.98 -10.12
CA ASN A 42 -12.62 2.79 -11.12
C ASN A 42 -11.79 4.02 -11.51
N SER A 43 -12.18 4.65 -12.62
CA SER A 43 -11.46 5.79 -13.19
C SER A 43 -11.66 7.11 -12.42
N ILE A 44 -12.54 7.14 -11.44
CA ILE A 44 -12.86 8.35 -10.69
C ILE A 44 -12.13 8.36 -9.34
N ASP A 45 -12.32 7.30 -8.55
CA ASP A 45 -11.86 7.24 -7.16
C ASP A 45 -10.71 6.26 -6.92
N GLY A 46 -10.32 5.50 -7.95
CA GLY A 46 -9.34 4.43 -7.79
C GLY A 46 -9.89 3.30 -6.92
N THR A 47 -9.08 2.81 -5.99
CA THR A 47 -9.43 1.70 -5.11
C THR A 47 -9.61 2.18 -3.67
N ASP A 48 -10.75 1.85 -3.06
CA ASP A 48 -11.03 2.16 -1.66
C ASP A 48 -10.14 1.29 -0.74
N PRO A 49 -9.51 1.87 0.29
CA PRO A 49 -8.71 1.09 1.25
C PRO A 49 -9.47 -0.06 1.90
N ARG A 50 -10.75 0.10 2.16
CA ARG A 50 -11.59 -0.97 2.72
C ARG A 50 -11.80 -2.12 1.75
N ALA A 51 -11.83 -1.83 0.45
CA ALA A 51 -11.91 -2.85 -0.58
C ALA A 51 -10.62 -3.68 -0.63
N ILE A 52 -9.46 -3.06 -0.43
CA ILE A 52 -8.18 -3.76 -0.36
C ILE A 52 -8.18 -4.71 0.85
N GLU A 53 -8.62 -4.25 2.01
CA GLU A 53 -8.73 -5.08 3.21
C GLU A 53 -9.66 -6.27 2.97
N ALA A 54 -10.84 -6.03 2.42
CA ALA A 54 -11.81 -7.08 2.13
C ALA A 54 -11.25 -8.10 1.12
N PHE A 55 -10.54 -7.63 0.11
CA PHE A 55 -9.90 -8.49 -0.88
C PHE A 55 -8.93 -9.49 -0.23
N PHE A 56 -7.99 -9.00 0.60
CA PHE A 56 -7.01 -9.88 1.22
C PHE A 56 -7.66 -10.87 2.18
N ARG A 57 -8.69 -10.47 2.91
CA ARG A 57 -9.45 -11.40 3.74
C ARG A 57 -10.14 -12.48 2.90
N SER A 58 -10.70 -12.11 1.76
CA SER A 58 -11.40 -13.05 0.86
C SER A 58 -10.48 -14.11 0.28
N VAL A 59 -9.19 -13.81 0.11
CA VAL A 59 -8.21 -14.77 -0.41
C VAL A 59 -7.42 -15.48 0.70
N GLY A 60 -7.89 -15.38 1.94
CA GLY A 60 -7.37 -16.16 3.06
C GLY A 60 -6.14 -15.57 3.74
N CYS A 61 -5.85 -14.30 3.54
CA CYS A 61 -4.77 -13.61 4.23
C CYS A 61 -5.25 -12.99 5.53
N HIS A 62 -4.33 -12.82 6.48
CA HIS A 62 -4.55 -12.01 7.66
C HIS A 62 -4.29 -10.54 7.33
N VAL A 63 -5.09 -9.64 7.90
CA VAL A 63 -5.00 -8.20 7.62
C VAL A 63 -5.13 -7.42 8.92
N LEU A 64 -4.25 -6.44 9.10
CA LEU A 64 -4.39 -5.41 10.11
C LEU A 64 -4.36 -4.06 9.39
N ALA A 65 -5.47 -3.32 9.43
CA ALA A 65 -5.62 -2.04 8.73
C ALA A 65 -6.04 -0.95 9.68
N GLY A 66 -5.56 0.26 9.43
CA GLY A 66 -5.91 1.43 10.22
C GLY A 66 -4.77 2.43 10.30
N SER A 67 -4.92 3.42 11.18
CA SER A 67 -3.85 4.38 11.47
C SER A 67 -2.70 3.67 12.17
N MET A 68 -1.49 3.95 11.72
CA MET A 68 -0.27 3.33 12.25
C MET A 68 0.75 4.40 12.62
N ALA A 69 1.71 4.02 13.46
CA ALA A 69 2.87 4.84 13.77
C ALA A 69 4.07 4.41 12.91
N TRP A 70 5.09 5.25 12.85
CA TRP A 70 6.37 4.89 12.22
C TRP A 70 6.93 3.58 12.82
N SER A 71 6.83 3.42 14.14
CA SER A 71 7.29 2.20 14.82
C SER A 71 6.55 0.94 14.37
N ASP A 72 5.27 1.06 13.97
CA ASP A 72 4.53 -0.07 13.43
C ASP A 72 5.12 -0.51 12.09
N LEU A 73 5.48 0.45 11.23
CA LEU A 73 6.13 0.15 9.96
C LEU A 73 7.46 -0.56 10.19
N GLU A 74 8.26 -0.10 11.17
CA GLU A 74 9.52 -0.74 11.53
C GLU A 74 9.31 -2.18 11.98
N GLN A 75 8.40 -2.40 12.91
CA GLN A 75 8.16 -3.71 13.53
C GLN A 75 7.61 -4.72 12.53
N PHE A 76 6.58 -4.36 11.76
CA PHE A 76 5.96 -5.29 10.81
C PHE A 76 6.90 -5.66 9.67
N THR A 77 7.61 -4.69 9.11
CA THR A 77 8.55 -5.00 8.02
C THR A 77 9.76 -5.79 8.50
N ALA A 78 10.17 -5.60 9.75
CA ALA A 78 11.26 -6.38 10.34
C ALA A 78 10.95 -7.88 10.43
N ILE A 79 9.68 -8.24 10.53
CA ILE A 79 9.23 -9.65 10.52
C ILE A 79 8.68 -10.10 9.17
N GLY A 80 8.99 -9.37 8.10
CA GLY A 80 8.66 -9.78 6.73
C GLY A 80 7.24 -9.49 6.29
N ARG A 81 6.49 -8.62 6.99
CA ARG A 81 5.12 -8.25 6.64
C ARG A 81 5.09 -6.92 5.90
N PRO A 82 4.78 -6.92 4.60
CA PRO A 82 4.68 -5.68 3.84
C PRO A 82 3.44 -4.89 4.24
N ILE A 83 3.51 -3.57 4.08
CA ILE A 83 2.41 -2.67 4.43
C ILE A 83 2.06 -1.80 3.24
N ILE A 84 0.80 -1.85 2.81
CA ILE A 84 0.29 -0.93 1.81
C ILE A 84 -0.07 0.37 2.53
N CYS A 85 0.52 1.48 2.11
CA CYS A 85 0.26 2.79 2.70
C CYS A 85 -0.37 3.73 1.68
N LEU A 86 -1.27 4.58 2.18
CA LEU A 86 -1.92 5.61 1.39
C LEU A 86 -1.25 6.94 1.64
N THR A 87 -0.64 7.51 0.61
CA THR A 87 0.17 8.74 0.71
C THR A 87 -0.34 9.81 -0.22
N THR A 88 -0.10 11.07 0.12
CA THR A 88 -0.32 12.21 -0.77
C THR A 88 1.03 12.91 -0.97
N PRO A 89 1.70 12.68 -2.11
CA PRO A 89 2.95 13.38 -2.40
C PRO A 89 2.73 14.88 -2.61
N ALA A 90 3.83 15.65 -2.63
CA ALA A 90 3.79 17.12 -2.71
C ALA A 90 3.00 17.65 -3.92
N HIS A 91 2.86 16.87 -5.01
CA HIS A 91 2.07 17.24 -6.18
C HIS A 91 0.59 16.83 -6.10
N GLY A 92 0.11 16.38 -4.94
CA GLY A 92 -1.30 16.46 -4.56
C GLY A 92 -2.21 15.30 -4.91
N ILE A 93 -1.76 14.26 -5.58
CA ILE A 93 -2.61 13.11 -5.92
C ILE A 93 -2.33 11.96 -4.95
N GLY A 94 -3.36 11.45 -4.28
CA GLY A 94 -3.25 10.30 -3.39
C GLY A 94 -2.76 9.05 -4.12
N HIS A 95 -1.93 8.26 -3.44
CA HIS A 95 -1.22 7.17 -4.07
C HIS A 95 -0.95 6.04 -3.09
N TYR A 96 -1.16 4.80 -3.55
CA TYR A 96 -0.79 3.61 -2.78
C TYR A 96 0.65 3.23 -3.06
N VAL A 97 1.40 2.95 -2.00
CA VAL A 97 2.75 2.41 -2.08
C VAL A 97 2.86 1.21 -1.15
N VAL A 98 3.87 0.35 -1.37
CA VAL A 98 4.11 -0.82 -0.52
C VAL A 98 5.42 -0.64 0.22
N VAL A 99 5.37 -0.56 1.53
CA VAL A 99 6.56 -0.37 2.37
C VAL A 99 7.33 -1.67 2.47
N ALA A 100 8.61 -1.62 2.16
CA ALA A 100 9.54 -2.75 2.19
C ALA A 100 10.34 -2.81 3.48
N GLY A 101 10.60 -1.67 4.12
CA GLY A 101 11.36 -1.62 5.36
C GLY A 101 11.91 -0.24 5.69
N ILE A 102 12.47 -0.16 6.89
CA ILE A 102 13.07 1.06 7.41
C ILE A 102 14.49 0.74 7.84
N ASN A 103 15.42 1.59 7.43
CA ASN A 103 16.82 1.54 7.85
C ASN A 103 17.18 2.88 8.49
N GLY A 104 17.28 2.93 9.80
CA GLY A 104 17.46 4.17 10.54
C GLY A 104 16.27 5.11 10.38
N SER A 105 16.49 6.26 9.78
CA SER A 105 15.43 7.24 9.49
C SER A 105 15.02 7.26 8.02
N THR A 106 15.39 6.23 7.25
CA THR A 106 15.07 6.11 5.83
C THR A 106 14.07 4.98 5.62
N ILE A 107 12.95 5.28 4.98
CA ILE A 107 11.94 4.29 4.59
C ILE A 107 12.14 3.91 3.12
N HIS A 108 12.04 2.61 2.84
CA HIS A 108 12.11 2.05 1.50
C HIS A 108 10.75 1.51 1.11
N TYR A 109 10.28 1.85 -0.07
CA TYR A 109 8.97 1.43 -0.55
C TYR A 109 8.96 1.24 -2.06
N GLN A 110 7.98 0.47 -2.53
CA GLN A 110 7.74 0.22 -3.94
C GLN A 110 6.60 1.10 -4.42
N CYS A 111 6.86 1.89 -5.46
CA CYS A 111 5.88 2.75 -6.11
C CYS A 111 5.54 2.21 -7.50
N SER A 112 4.26 2.20 -7.86
CA SER A 112 3.81 1.67 -9.16
C SER A 112 4.15 2.55 -10.35
N THR A 113 4.54 3.81 -10.11
CA THR A 113 4.96 4.72 -11.18
C THR A 113 6.48 4.87 -11.24
N GLU A 114 7.16 4.92 -10.11
CA GLU A 114 8.59 5.23 -10.04
C GLU A 114 9.46 4.01 -9.69
N GLY A 115 8.85 2.91 -9.27
CA GLY A 115 9.58 1.70 -8.88
C GLY A 115 10.06 1.76 -7.44
N PRO A 116 11.25 1.18 -7.15
CA PRO A 116 11.84 1.24 -5.82
C PRO A 116 12.18 2.68 -5.43
N CYS A 117 11.68 3.11 -4.27
CA CYS A 117 11.87 4.46 -3.76
C CYS A 117 12.39 4.45 -2.33
N ARG A 118 12.96 5.56 -1.91
CA ARG A 118 13.32 5.78 -0.53
C ARG A 118 13.07 7.24 -0.13
N SER A 119 12.80 7.46 1.15
CA SER A 119 12.49 8.79 1.67
C SER A 119 12.97 8.90 3.11
N GLY A 120 13.32 10.10 3.53
CA GLY A 120 13.58 10.39 4.93
C GLY A 120 12.28 10.35 5.75
N LYS A 121 12.40 10.11 7.05
CA LYS A 121 11.27 10.03 7.96
C LYS A 121 10.37 11.27 7.91
N ARG A 122 10.97 12.47 7.95
CA ARG A 122 10.21 13.73 7.95
C ARG A 122 9.36 13.88 6.68
N THR A 123 9.96 13.63 5.53
CA THR A 123 9.26 13.71 4.23
C THR A 123 8.14 12.68 4.16
N TRP A 124 8.42 11.44 4.58
CA TRP A 124 7.42 10.38 4.61
C TRP A 124 6.24 10.75 5.50
N MET A 125 6.50 11.20 6.73
CA MET A 125 5.43 11.53 7.68
C MET A 125 4.56 12.68 7.20
N ARG A 126 5.08 13.62 6.42
CA ARG A 126 4.30 14.67 5.79
C ARG A 126 3.38 14.16 4.68
N ALA A 127 3.82 13.15 3.96
CA ALA A 127 3.09 12.60 2.82
C ALA A 127 2.11 11.49 3.22
N TRP A 128 2.24 10.93 4.40
CA TRP A 128 1.49 9.74 4.83
C TRP A 128 0.08 10.09 5.33
N HIS A 129 -0.72 10.63 4.44
CA HIS A 129 -2.13 10.94 4.69
C HIS A 129 -2.85 11.13 3.37
N GLU A 130 -4.17 11.08 3.38
CA GLU A 130 -5.01 11.44 2.24
C GLU A 130 -6.39 11.87 2.70
N VAL A 131 -7.01 12.78 1.93
CA VAL A 131 -8.43 13.13 2.02
C VAL A 131 -9.07 12.68 0.71
N ASP A 132 -10.08 11.80 0.79
CA ASP A 132 -10.77 11.32 -0.40
C ASP A 132 -11.82 12.33 -0.90
N ARG A 133 -12.50 12.01 -2.00
CA ARG A 133 -13.51 12.91 -2.61
C ARG A 133 -14.72 13.16 -1.73
N LEU A 134 -15.00 12.24 -0.82
CA LEU A 134 -16.14 12.33 0.12
C LEU A 134 -15.76 13.02 1.43
N GLY A 135 -14.50 13.45 1.56
CA GLY A 135 -13.98 14.11 2.75
C GLY A 135 -13.49 13.16 3.84
N ALA A 136 -13.46 11.86 3.60
CA ALA A 136 -12.86 10.91 4.54
C ALA A 136 -11.35 11.13 4.62
N ILE A 137 -10.84 11.21 5.85
CA ILE A 137 -9.43 11.47 6.11
C ILE A 137 -8.75 10.16 6.51
N TYR A 138 -7.68 9.82 5.77
CA TYR A 138 -6.83 8.67 6.05
C TYR A 138 -5.51 9.19 6.59
N HIS A 139 -5.39 9.25 7.93
CA HIS A 139 -4.19 9.73 8.60
C HIS A 139 -3.31 8.55 8.96
N GLN A 140 -2.11 8.51 8.39
CA GLN A 140 -1.12 7.43 8.60
C GLN A 140 -1.73 6.04 8.40
N TRP A 141 -2.54 5.89 7.34
CA TRP A 141 -3.26 4.65 7.07
C TRP A 141 -2.33 3.60 6.45
N GLY A 142 -2.35 2.42 7.04
CA GLY A 142 -1.60 1.28 6.54
C GLY A 142 -2.44 0.01 6.56
N ILE A 143 -2.12 -0.89 5.65
CA ILE A 143 -2.75 -2.21 5.54
C ILE A 143 -1.60 -3.23 5.57
N CYS A 144 -1.43 -3.87 6.72
CA CYS A 144 -0.43 -4.90 6.92
C CYS A 144 -1.04 -6.26 6.59
N VAL A 145 -0.39 -7.02 5.71
CA VAL A 145 -0.93 -8.29 5.20
C VAL A 145 0.08 -9.40 5.40
N TRP A 146 -0.39 -10.59 5.84
CA TRP A 146 0.44 -11.79 5.97
C TRP A 146 -0.41 -13.05 5.76
N ARG A 147 0.28 -14.17 5.55
CA ARG A 147 -0.35 -15.49 5.33
C ARG A 147 -0.86 -16.09 6.61
#